data_bed40f7ae7635b5a7ba342a5676c4a27
#
_entry.id   bed40f7ae7635b5a7ba342a5676c4a27
#
_cell.length_a   1.000
_cell.length_b   1.000
_cell.length_c   1.000
_cell.angle_alpha   90.00
_cell.angle_beta   90.00
_cell.angle_gamma   90.00
#
_symmetry.space_group_name_H-M   'P 1'
#
loop_
_entity.id
_entity.type
_entity.pdbx_description
1 polymer ?
#
loop_
_entity_poly.entity_id
_entity_poly.type
_entity_poly.pdbx_seq_one_letter_code
_entity_poly.pdbx_strand_id
1 'polypeptide(L)'
;MKWWKEGKLLNKKNTFNDYIAVGKYLINKKYTSQGKIIGMGGSAGGLLMGAVLNKAPELFLGIIMAVPFVDSLTTNLDHSLPLTVGEFDEFGNAKENKEHFEYIYSYAPYNLSLIHI
;
A
#
# COMPACT_ATOMS: atom_id res chain seq x y z
N MET A 1 -14.94 -14.49 3.41
CA MET A 1 -13.83 -14.12 4.31
C MET A 1 -13.99 -12.67 4.74
N LYS A 2 -14.21 -12.41 6.03
CA LYS A 2 -14.45 -11.06 6.56
C LYS A 2 -13.22 -10.15 6.39
N TRP A 3 -12.04 -10.63 6.77
CA TRP A 3 -10.77 -9.87 6.71
C TRP A 3 -10.46 -9.32 5.32
N TRP A 4 -10.62 -10.14 4.27
CA TRP A 4 -10.39 -9.68 2.91
C TRP A 4 -11.35 -8.56 2.50
N LYS A 5 -12.64 -8.68 2.84
CA LYS A 5 -13.63 -7.64 2.54
C LYS A 5 -13.32 -6.32 3.23
N GLU A 6 -12.73 -6.37 4.41
CA GLU A 6 -12.34 -5.19 5.18
C GLU A 6 -10.97 -4.61 4.78
N GLY A 7 -10.26 -5.25 3.85
CA GLY A 7 -8.95 -4.79 3.35
C GLY A 7 -8.89 -4.53 1.85
N LYS A 8 -10.04 -4.47 1.14
CA LYS A 8 -10.10 -4.22 -0.30
C LYS A 8 -10.92 -2.98 -0.67
N LEU A 9 -10.83 -2.54 -1.93
CA LEU A 9 -11.58 -1.38 -2.45
C LEU A 9 -11.40 -0.15 -1.55
N LEU A 10 -12.48 0.49 -1.17
CA LEU A 10 -12.48 1.67 -0.29
C LEU A 10 -12.03 1.38 1.15
N ASN A 11 -11.73 0.13 1.47
CA ASN A 11 -11.16 -0.29 2.75
C ASN A 11 -9.67 -0.65 2.65
N LYS A 12 -9.05 -0.49 1.48
CA LYS A 12 -7.65 -0.91 1.23
C LYS A 12 -6.65 -0.33 2.23
N LYS A 13 -6.88 0.88 2.71
CA LYS A 13 -6.01 1.53 3.71
C LYS A 13 -5.94 0.78 5.04
N ASN A 14 -6.91 -0.07 5.36
CA ASN A 14 -6.86 -0.92 6.55
C ASN A 14 -5.65 -1.85 6.51
N THR A 15 -5.31 -2.40 5.33
CA THR A 15 -4.12 -3.23 5.14
C THR A 15 -2.84 -2.49 5.57
N PHE A 16 -2.71 -1.23 5.20
CA PHE A 16 -1.55 -0.40 5.56
C PHE A 16 -1.53 -0.05 7.05
N ASN A 17 -2.70 0.30 7.60
CA ASN A 17 -2.86 0.62 9.01
C ASN A 17 -2.55 -0.58 9.91
N ASP A 18 -3.00 -1.77 9.54
CA ASP A 18 -2.76 -3.01 10.28
C ASP A 18 -1.26 -3.36 10.30
N TYR A 19 -0.56 -3.21 9.18
CA TYR A 19 0.88 -3.44 9.13
C TYR A 19 1.64 -2.47 10.03
N ILE A 20 1.28 -1.18 10.01
CA ILE A 20 1.85 -0.17 10.90
C ILE A 20 1.56 -0.49 12.37
N ALA A 21 0.34 -0.94 12.67
CA ALA A 21 -0.06 -1.32 14.02
C ALA A 21 0.78 -2.49 14.55
N VAL A 22 1.07 -3.48 13.72
CA VAL A 22 1.98 -4.58 14.08
C VAL A 22 3.38 -4.06 14.37
N GLY A 23 3.94 -3.18 13.54
CA GLY A 23 5.25 -2.57 13.78
C GLY A 23 5.30 -1.83 15.14
N LYS A 24 4.28 -1.01 15.42
CA LYS A 24 4.16 -0.30 16.71
C LYS A 24 4.02 -1.26 17.90
N TYR A 25 3.27 -2.35 17.72
CA TYR A 25 3.13 -3.37 18.76
C TYR A 25 4.47 -4.02 19.09
N LEU A 26 5.28 -4.39 18.07
CA LEU A 26 6.59 -4.99 18.27
C LEU A 26 7.55 -4.06 19.03
N ILE A 27 7.51 -2.75 18.72
CA ILE A 27 8.29 -1.74 19.43
C ILE A 27 7.82 -1.61 20.88
N ASN A 28 6.51 -1.52 21.10
CA ASN A 28 5.92 -1.38 22.43
C ASN A 28 6.22 -2.59 23.33
N LYS A 29 6.22 -3.79 22.76
CA LYS A 29 6.59 -5.03 23.46
C LYS A 29 8.10 -5.26 23.57
N LYS A 30 8.93 -4.30 23.09
CA LYS A 30 10.39 -4.35 23.18
C LYS A 30 11.05 -5.51 22.43
N TYR A 31 10.36 -6.06 21.39
CA TYR A 31 10.99 -6.99 20.45
C TYR A 31 11.99 -6.29 19.52
N THR A 32 11.75 -5.02 19.26
CA THR A 32 12.60 -4.13 18.48
C THR A 32 12.48 -2.70 19.02
N SER A 33 13.09 -1.73 18.33
CA SER A 33 12.96 -0.31 18.61
C SER A 33 12.62 0.48 17.36
N GLN A 34 12.17 1.72 17.53
CA GLN A 34 11.87 2.62 16.42
C GLN A 34 13.06 2.76 15.48
N GLY A 35 12.80 2.74 14.17
CA GLY A 35 13.83 2.82 13.14
C GLY A 35 14.71 1.57 13.01
N LYS A 36 14.30 0.41 13.54
CA LYS A 36 15.05 -0.85 13.48
C LYS A 36 14.30 -1.97 12.77
N ILE A 37 13.13 -1.68 12.20
CA ILE A 37 12.35 -2.66 11.45
C ILE A 37 12.79 -2.62 9.99
N ILE A 38 12.98 -3.77 9.38
CA ILE A 38 13.12 -3.91 7.93
C ILE A 38 11.82 -4.50 7.40
N GLY A 39 11.15 -3.74 6.52
CA GLY A 39 9.97 -4.22 5.80
C GLY A 39 10.37 -4.89 4.49
N MET A 40 9.65 -5.95 4.09
CA MET A 40 9.87 -6.61 2.81
C MET A 40 8.54 -7.00 2.18
N GLY A 41 8.39 -6.75 0.88
CA GLY A 41 7.19 -7.12 0.13
C GLY A 41 7.41 -7.13 -1.38
N GLY A 42 6.66 -7.99 -2.07
CA GLY A 42 6.69 -8.11 -3.53
C GLY A 42 5.32 -7.87 -4.17
N SER A 43 5.28 -7.39 -5.42
CA SER A 43 4.04 -7.13 -6.17
C SER A 43 3.07 -6.23 -5.38
N ALA A 44 1.87 -6.70 -5.05
CA ALA A 44 0.92 -6.02 -4.17
C ALA A 44 1.46 -5.81 -2.74
N GLY A 45 2.35 -6.70 -2.26
CA GLY A 45 3.12 -6.47 -1.03
C GLY A 45 4.15 -5.35 -1.16
N GLY A 46 4.62 -5.06 -2.37
CA GLY A 46 5.42 -3.88 -2.69
C GLY A 46 4.61 -2.59 -2.61
N LEU A 47 3.34 -2.61 -3.04
CA LEU A 47 2.40 -1.51 -2.79
C LEU A 47 2.25 -1.25 -1.28
N LEU A 48 2.03 -2.31 -0.49
CA LEU A 48 1.97 -2.20 0.97
C LEU A 48 3.25 -1.53 1.52
N MET A 49 4.42 -1.98 1.09
CA MET A 49 5.70 -1.42 1.54
C MET A 49 5.84 0.06 1.19
N GLY A 50 5.51 0.46 -0.03
CA GLY A 50 5.55 1.87 -0.45
C GLY A 50 4.57 2.74 0.35
N ALA A 51 3.35 2.24 0.55
CA ALA A 51 2.32 2.97 1.31
C ALA A 51 2.70 3.15 2.79
N VAL A 52 3.22 2.12 3.45
CA VAL A 52 3.63 2.24 4.86
C VAL A 52 4.89 3.07 5.04
N LEU A 53 5.82 3.05 4.07
CA LEU A 53 6.99 3.91 4.07
C LEU A 53 6.59 5.38 4.01
N ASN A 54 5.66 5.75 3.12
CA ASN A 54 5.17 7.12 3.03
C ASN A 54 4.40 7.55 4.28
N LYS A 55 3.74 6.62 4.96
CA LYS A 55 2.84 6.91 6.08
C LYS A 55 3.52 6.91 7.45
N ALA A 56 4.52 6.07 7.64
CA ALA A 56 5.20 5.87 8.92
C ALA A 56 6.70 5.54 8.72
N PRO A 57 7.46 6.42 8.02
CA PRO A 57 8.86 6.15 7.70
C PRO A 57 9.73 5.95 8.94
N GLU A 58 9.37 6.55 10.05
CA GLU A 58 10.11 6.49 11.31
C GLU A 58 10.18 5.09 11.95
N LEU A 59 9.32 4.17 11.53
CA LEU A 59 9.33 2.80 12.04
C LEU A 59 10.47 1.96 11.44
N PHE A 60 10.89 2.30 10.23
CA PHE A 60 11.73 1.44 9.40
C PHE A 60 13.19 1.87 9.36
N LEU A 61 14.10 0.91 9.46
CA LEU A 61 15.51 1.05 9.09
C LEU A 61 15.66 1.03 7.56
N GLY A 62 14.85 0.24 6.89
CA GLY A 62 14.84 0.11 5.44
C GLY A 62 13.65 -0.70 4.95
N ILE A 63 13.38 -0.56 3.65
CA ILE A 63 12.31 -1.29 2.96
C ILE A 63 12.90 -2.00 1.75
N ILE A 64 12.57 -3.28 1.60
CA ILE A 64 12.93 -4.09 0.43
C ILE A 64 11.67 -4.34 -0.39
N MET A 65 11.68 -3.85 -1.63
CA MET A 65 10.55 -4.02 -2.56
C MET A 65 11.00 -4.84 -3.77
N ALA A 66 10.34 -5.96 -4.03
CA ALA A 66 10.56 -6.81 -5.20
C ALA A 66 9.40 -6.64 -6.18
N VAL A 67 9.70 -6.24 -7.42
CA VAL A 67 8.69 -5.97 -8.48
C VAL A 67 7.45 -5.25 -7.96
N PRO A 68 7.61 -4.08 -7.31
CA PRO A 68 6.55 -3.47 -6.51
C PRO A 68 5.47 -2.82 -7.38
N PHE A 69 4.21 -2.98 -6.96
CA PHE A 69 3.05 -2.30 -7.56
C PHE A 69 2.90 -0.87 -6.99
N VAL A 70 3.88 0.01 -7.24
CA VAL A 70 3.91 1.35 -6.62
C VAL A 70 3.22 2.44 -7.44
N ASP A 71 3.17 2.30 -8.75
CA ASP A 71 2.39 3.19 -9.64
C ASP A 71 1.00 2.63 -9.88
N SER A 72 0.27 2.44 -8.80
CA SER A 72 -1.02 1.76 -8.82
C SER A 72 -2.12 2.57 -9.52
N LEU A 73 -2.05 3.90 -9.49
CA LEU A 73 -3.06 4.73 -10.13
C LEU A 73 -2.93 4.69 -11.66
N THR A 74 -1.74 4.98 -12.21
CA THR A 74 -1.52 4.98 -13.66
C THR A 74 -1.80 3.60 -14.26
N THR A 75 -1.36 2.54 -13.59
CA THR A 75 -1.64 1.16 -13.99
C THR A 75 -3.14 0.86 -13.99
N ASN A 76 -3.88 1.30 -12.97
CA ASN A 76 -5.33 1.06 -12.89
C ASN A 76 -6.12 1.80 -13.99
N LEU A 77 -5.59 2.91 -14.52
CA LEU A 77 -6.19 3.65 -15.64
C LEU A 77 -5.97 2.98 -16.99
N ASP A 78 -4.98 2.11 -17.12
CA ASP A 78 -4.65 1.41 -18.36
C ASP A 78 -5.23 -0.02 -18.38
N HIS A 79 -6.41 -0.16 -18.98
CA HIS A 79 -7.12 -1.45 -19.10
C HIS A 79 -6.50 -2.42 -20.11
N SER A 80 -5.47 -1.99 -20.86
CA SER A 80 -4.75 -2.86 -21.80
C SER A 80 -3.70 -3.72 -21.10
N LEU A 81 -3.29 -3.35 -19.89
CA LEU A 81 -2.30 -4.08 -19.12
C LEU A 81 -2.88 -5.40 -18.58
N PRO A 82 -2.09 -6.48 -18.62
CA PRO A 82 -2.44 -7.72 -17.94
C PRO A 82 -2.74 -7.46 -16.47
N LEU A 83 -3.67 -8.17 -15.88
CA LEU A 83 -4.11 -8.10 -14.50
C LEU A 83 -5.00 -6.90 -14.14
N THR A 84 -4.86 -5.72 -14.77
CA THR A 84 -5.60 -4.51 -14.36
C THR A 84 -7.10 -4.76 -14.21
N VAL A 85 -7.75 -5.30 -15.25
CA VAL A 85 -9.20 -5.59 -15.22
C VAL A 85 -9.54 -6.69 -14.22
N GLY A 86 -8.71 -7.72 -14.12
CA GLY A 86 -8.89 -8.82 -13.17
C GLY A 86 -8.76 -8.41 -11.70
N GLU A 87 -8.11 -7.28 -11.44
CA GLU A 87 -7.85 -6.78 -10.08
C GLU A 87 -8.82 -5.68 -9.62
N PHE A 88 -9.84 -5.34 -10.42
CA PHE A 88 -10.85 -4.33 -10.03
C PHE A 88 -11.59 -4.69 -8.74
N ASP A 89 -11.75 -5.97 -8.45
CA ASP A 89 -12.35 -6.47 -7.20
C ASP A 89 -11.51 -6.17 -5.97
N GLU A 90 -10.20 -5.97 -6.14
CA GLU A 90 -9.26 -5.68 -5.06
C GLU A 90 -9.01 -4.18 -4.92
N PHE A 91 -8.72 -3.49 -6.02
CA PHE A 91 -8.27 -2.10 -6.00
C PHE A 91 -9.35 -1.10 -6.45
N GLY A 92 -10.36 -1.54 -7.23
CA GLY A 92 -11.35 -0.67 -7.84
C GLY A 92 -11.02 -0.33 -9.30
N ASN A 93 -11.92 0.42 -9.94
CA ASN A 93 -11.79 0.90 -11.32
C ASN A 93 -11.75 2.43 -11.33
N ALA A 94 -10.54 2.97 -11.34
CA ALA A 94 -10.30 4.42 -11.30
C ALA A 94 -10.73 5.15 -12.59
N LYS A 95 -10.78 4.43 -13.72
CA LYS A 95 -11.14 5.02 -15.01
C LYS A 95 -12.63 5.34 -15.12
N GLU A 96 -13.46 4.52 -14.52
CA GLU A 96 -14.92 4.63 -14.62
C GLU A 96 -15.59 5.14 -13.35
N ASN A 97 -14.86 5.19 -12.24
CA ASN A 97 -15.39 5.59 -10.94
C ASN A 97 -14.48 6.61 -10.26
N LYS A 98 -14.99 7.85 -10.14
CA LYS A 98 -14.26 8.95 -9.53
C LYS A 98 -13.88 8.68 -8.06
N GLU A 99 -14.74 8.05 -7.29
CA GLU A 99 -14.47 7.71 -5.90
C GLU A 99 -13.30 6.72 -5.79
N HIS A 100 -13.26 5.72 -6.68
CA HIS A 100 -12.13 4.79 -6.76
C HIS A 100 -10.83 5.50 -7.17
N PHE A 101 -10.90 6.43 -8.13
CA PHE A 101 -9.75 7.25 -8.52
C PHE A 101 -9.18 8.03 -7.34
N GLU A 102 -10.02 8.80 -6.66
CA GLU A 102 -9.61 9.63 -5.52
C GLU A 102 -9.05 8.78 -4.38
N TYR A 103 -9.66 7.61 -4.15
CA TYR A 103 -9.20 6.70 -3.11
C TYR A 103 -7.84 6.07 -3.43
N ILE A 104 -7.62 5.56 -4.66
CA ILE A 104 -6.33 5.01 -5.08
C ILE A 104 -5.26 6.12 -5.07
N TYR A 105 -5.55 7.29 -5.60
CA TYR A 105 -4.64 8.45 -5.56
C TYR A 105 -4.18 8.77 -4.14
N SER A 106 -5.06 8.64 -3.16
CA SER A 106 -4.78 8.96 -1.77
C SER A 106 -3.79 8.01 -1.06
N TYR A 107 -3.41 6.90 -1.69
CA TYR A 107 -2.42 5.97 -1.14
C TYR A 107 -1.36 5.51 -2.16
N ALA A 108 -1.51 5.80 -3.45
CA ALA A 108 -0.59 5.38 -4.50
C ALA A 108 0.86 5.84 -4.17
N PRO A 109 1.79 4.92 -3.90
CA PRO A 109 3.10 5.27 -3.35
C PRO A 109 3.91 6.20 -4.26
N TYR A 110 3.87 5.97 -5.56
CA TYR A 110 4.59 6.79 -6.54
C TYR A 110 4.12 8.25 -6.51
N ASN A 111 2.81 8.48 -6.52
CA ASN A 111 2.24 9.82 -6.50
C ASN A 111 2.54 10.56 -5.21
N LEU A 112 2.54 9.87 -4.07
CA LEU A 112 2.80 10.46 -2.76
C LEU A 112 4.29 10.67 -2.49
N SER A 113 5.18 9.84 -3.03
CA SER A 113 6.64 9.98 -2.84
C SER A 113 7.20 11.28 -3.42
N LEU A 114 6.58 11.84 -4.45
CA LEU A 114 6.96 13.11 -5.05
C LEU A 114 6.81 14.30 -4.09
N ILE A 115 6.06 14.14 -3.04
CA ILE A 115 5.85 15.18 -2.00
C ILE A 115 7.08 15.28 -1.06
N HIS A 116 7.91 14.26 -1.02
CA HIS A 116 9.04 14.14 -0.09
C HIS A 116 10.43 14.34 -0.74
N ILE A 117 10.45 14.72 -2.00
CA ILE A 117 11.70 15.03 -2.72
C ILE A 117 12.12 16.51 -2.43
#